data_1542b3398a575fe070471d11357c5737
#
_entry.id   1542b3398a575fe070471d11357c5737
#
_cell.length_a   1.000
_cell.length_b   1.000
_cell.length_c   1.000
_cell.angle_alpha   90.00
_cell.angle_beta   90.00
_cell.angle_gamma   90.00
#
_symmetry.space_group_name_H-M   'P 1'
#
loop_
_entity.id
_entity.type
_entity.pdbx_description
1 polymer ?
#
loop_
_entity_poly.entity_id
_entity_poly.type
_entity_poly.pdbx_seq_one_letter_code
_entity_poly.pdbx_strand_id
1 'polypeptide(L)'
;GKPLQIGINGIALSPNADTLYWTVTTGTHAHALPTAILREANATHPQIADRIEDLGSVGGNTDGLVTDSAGNLYITDVTHNGIVKYDPQTRSMTLVASSTQVHWPDTPAIRPDGDLVFTSSRLNDHFAGVINAGQERYDLWRMPLHRQSENK
;
A
#
# COMPACT_ATOMS: atom_id res chain seq x y z
N GLY A 1 16.61 13.71 16.69
CA GLY A 1 15.54 12.81 17.08
C GLY A 1 15.85 11.38 16.65
N LYS A 2 15.21 10.39 17.22
CA LYS A 2 15.33 9.00 16.74
C LYS A 2 14.51 8.87 15.45
N PRO A 3 14.95 8.06 14.45
CA PRO A 3 14.15 7.78 13.28
C PRO A 3 12.80 7.16 13.68
N LEU A 4 11.74 7.53 12.96
CA LEU A 4 10.43 6.89 13.11
C LEU A 4 10.56 5.41 12.69
N GLN A 5 10.06 4.50 13.50
CA GLN A 5 10.01 3.08 13.18
C GLN A 5 8.57 2.59 13.35
N ILE A 6 7.93 2.30 12.24
CA ILE A 6 6.58 1.71 12.17
C ILE A 6 6.71 0.36 11.47
N GLY A 7 6.05 -0.65 11.97
CA GLY A 7 6.07 -1.99 11.43
C GLY A 7 5.16 -2.18 10.21
N ILE A 8 4.70 -3.42 10.03
CA ILE A 8 3.69 -3.79 9.01
C ILE A 8 2.44 -2.95 9.25
N ASN A 9 1.95 -2.29 8.19
CA ASN A 9 0.74 -1.50 8.24
C ASN A 9 -0.22 -1.90 7.12
N GLY A 10 0.07 -1.63 5.87
CA GLY A 10 -0.76 -2.10 4.75
C GLY A 10 -0.68 -3.62 4.56
N ILE A 11 -1.84 -4.31 4.54
CA ILE A 11 -1.95 -5.74 4.23
C ILE A 11 -3.09 -6.00 3.26
N ALA A 12 -2.93 -6.94 2.33
CA ALA A 12 -3.99 -7.42 1.44
C ALA A 12 -3.81 -8.89 1.09
N LEU A 13 -4.90 -9.56 0.70
CA LEU A 13 -4.86 -10.91 0.15
C LEU A 13 -4.88 -10.86 -1.38
N SER A 14 -4.26 -11.85 -2.02
CA SER A 14 -4.48 -12.13 -3.44
C SER A 14 -5.97 -12.45 -3.70
N PRO A 15 -6.47 -12.33 -4.95
CA PRO A 15 -7.88 -12.58 -5.27
C PRO A 15 -8.39 -13.96 -4.86
N ASN A 16 -7.54 -14.98 -4.90
CA ASN A 16 -7.84 -16.35 -4.47
C ASN A 16 -7.51 -16.61 -2.98
N ALA A 17 -7.04 -15.59 -2.25
CA ALA A 17 -6.63 -15.64 -0.85
C ALA A 17 -5.47 -16.61 -0.53
N ASP A 18 -4.68 -17.03 -1.53
CA ASP A 18 -3.54 -17.95 -1.35
C ASP A 18 -2.25 -17.22 -0.93
N THR A 19 -2.20 -15.91 -1.14
CA THR A 19 -1.03 -15.08 -0.81
C THR A 19 -1.47 -13.89 0.04
N LEU A 20 -0.75 -13.63 1.12
CA LEU A 20 -0.81 -12.41 1.91
C LEU A 20 0.30 -11.48 1.43
N TYR A 21 -0.05 -10.25 1.09
CA TYR A 21 0.87 -9.17 0.77
C TYR A 21 0.89 -8.14 1.90
N TRP A 22 2.04 -7.53 2.13
CA TRP A 22 2.16 -6.39 3.05
C TRP A 22 3.30 -5.46 2.69
N THR A 23 3.23 -4.28 3.25
CA THR A 23 4.30 -3.29 3.27
C THR A 23 4.61 -2.84 4.69
N VAL A 24 5.76 -2.20 4.87
CA VAL A 24 6.19 -1.62 6.14
C VAL A 24 6.25 -0.11 5.95
N THR A 25 5.55 0.67 6.77
CA THR A 25 5.42 2.14 6.57
C THR A 25 6.77 2.85 6.52
N THR A 26 7.73 2.42 7.32
CA THR A 26 9.10 2.99 7.29
C THR A 26 10.06 2.24 6.37
N GLY A 27 9.54 1.27 5.59
CA GLY A 27 10.25 0.54 4.55
C GLY A 27 9.82 0.99 3.15
N THR A 28 10.45 0.41 2.14
CA THR A 28 10.17 0.70 0.73
C THR A 28 9.93 -0.55 -0.10
N HIS A 29 9.80 -1.72 0.54
CA HIS A 29 9.60 -3.02 -0.11
C HIS A 29 8.21 -3.56 0.18
N ALA A 30 7.66 -4.29 -0.78
CA ALA A 30 6.53 -5.18 -0.58
C ALA A 30 7.03 -6.59 -0.28
N HIS A 31 6.22 -7.33 0.45
CA HIS A 31 6.50 -8.72 0.82
C HIS A 31 5.29 -9.59 0.55
N ALA A 32 5.53 -10.89 0.36
CA ALA A 32 4.51 -11.89 0.16
C ALA A 32 4.73 -13.11 1.07
N LEU A 33 3.64 -13.78 1.43
CA LEU A 33 3.64 -15.02 2.18
C LEU A 33 2.49 -15.91 1.73
N PRO A 34 2.73 -17.20 1.38
CA PRO A 34 1.65 -18.14 1.14
C PRO A 34 0.78 -18.31 2.40
N THR A 35 -0.53 -18.06 2.27
CA THR A 35 -1.44 -18.12 3.43
C THR A 35 -1.60 -19.52 4.01
N ALA A 36 -1.23 -20.58 3.26
CA ALA A 36 -1.26 -21.96 3.74
C ALA A 36 -0.46 -22.13 5.03
N ILE A 37 0.76 -21.54 5.12
CA ILE A 37 1.60 -21.67 6.31
C ILE A 37 0.96 -21.05 7.57
N LEU A 38 0.12 -20.02 7.39
CA LEU A 38 -0.58 -19.37 8.50
C LEU A 38 -1.74 -20.21 9.08
N ARG A 39 -2.18 -21.24 8.33
CA ARG A 39 -3.23 -22.18 8.75
C ARG A 39 -2.66 -23.45 9.40
N GLU A 40 -1.35 -23.61 9.38
CA GLU A 40 -0.69 -24.75 10.01
C GLU A 40 -0.58 -24.52 11.53
N ALA A 41 -1.32 -25.30 12.29
CA ALA A 41 -1.44 -25.14 13.75
C ALA A 41 -0.08 -25.21 14.51
N ASN A 42 0.90 -25.91 13.92
CA ASN A 42 2.22 -26.12 14.52
C ASN A 42 3.33 -25.36 13.81
N ALA A 43 3.01 -24.43 12.88
CA ALA A 43 4.03 -23.63 12.21
C ALA A 43 4.79 -22.77 13.23
N THR A 44 6.10 -22.88 13.21
CA THR A 44 6.98 -22.08 14.08
C THR A 44 7.35 -20.76 13.39
N HIS A 45 7.76 -19.76 14.18
CA HIS A 45 8.20 -18.47 13.62
C HIS A 45 9.30 -18.60 12.56
N PRO A 46 10.36 -19.43 12.75
CA PRO A 46 11.35 -19.64 11.68
C PRO A 46 10.74 -20.21 10.41
N GLN A 47 9.86 -21.19 10.48
CA GLN A 47 9.20 -21.78 9.31
C GLN A 47 8.36 -20.76 8.55
N ILE A 48 7.68 -19.86 9.25
CA ILE A 48 6.92 -18.75 8.63
C ILE A 48 7.90 -17.78 7.98
N ALA A 49 8.95 -17.37 8.70
CA ALA A 49 9.95 -16.42 8.18
C ALA A 49 10.64 -16.92 6.92
N ASP A 50 10.97 -18.21 6.83
CA ASP A 50 11.60 -18.84 5.67
C ASP A 50 10.70 -18.85 4.40
N ARG A 51 9.41 -18.58 4.56
CA ARG A 51 8.44 -18.50 3.45
C ARG A 51 8.12 -17.08 3.02
N ILE A 52 8.65 -16.08 3.71
CA ILE A 52 8.48 -14.67 3.34
C ILE A 52 9.31 -14.41 2.08
N GLU A 53 8.65 -13.90 1.06
CA GLU A 53 9.29 -13.43 -0.16
C GLU A 53 9.39 -11.90 -0.12
N ASP A 54 10.58 -11.37 -0.38
CA ASP A 54 10.79 -9.95 -0.65
C ASP A 54 10.53 -9.71 -2.15
N LEU A 55 9.47 -8.98 -2.46
CA LEU A 55 9.07 -8.62 -3.82
C LEU A 55 9.88 -7.44 -4.39
N GLY A 56 10.71 -6.80 -3.58
CA GLY A 56 11.52 -5.66 -3.96
C GLY A 56 10.85 -4.31 -3.72
N SER A 57 11.49 -3.27 -4.23
CA SER A 57 11.10 -1.89 -3.99
C SER A 57 9.77 -1.53 -4.67
N VAL A 58 8.94 -0.79 -3.96
CA VAL A 58 7.69 -0.16 -4.43
C VAL A 58 7.84 1.37 -4.58
N GLY A 59 9.06 1.87 -4.59
CA GLY A 59 9.40 3.24 -4.94
C GLY A 59 9.55 4.17 -3.75
N GLY A 60 8.67 4.14 -2.79
CA GLY A 60 8.67 5.05 -1.63
C GLY A 60 8.18 4.38 -0.36
N ASN A 61 8.06 5.17 0.70
CA ASN A 61 7.39 4.75 1.92
C ASN A 61 5.88 4.60 1.67
N THR A 62 5.27 3.65 2.33
CA THR A 62 3.88 3.23 2.07
C THR A 62 3.08 3.24 3.36
N ASP A 63 1.74 3.27 3.24
CA ASP A 63 0.87 3.08 4.40
C ASP A 63 -0.15 1.97 4.16
N GLY A 64 -1.03 2.10 3.18
CA GLY A 64 -2.03 1.11 2.85
C GLY A 64 -1.82 0.44 1.50
N LEU A 65 -2.45 -0.72 1.29
CA LEU A 65 -2.50 -1.40 0.00
C LEU A 65 -3.79 -2.19 -0.19
N VAL A 66 -4.18 -2.40 -1.44
CA VAL A 66 -5.30 -3.24 -1.85
C VAL A 66 -4.95 -4.01 -3.12
N THR A 67 -5.56 -5.17 -3.32
CA THR A 67 -5.37 -6.02 -4.50
C THR A 67 -6.58 -5.91 -5.42
N ASP A 68 -6.37 -5.76 -6.75
CA ASP A 68 -7.44 -5.87 -7.74
C ASP A 68 -7.71 -7.33 -8.11
N SER A 69 -8.78 -7.57 -8.89
CA SER A 69 -9.18 -8.92 -9.33
C SER A 69 -8.16 -9.59 -10.28
N ALA A 70 -7.26 -8.82 -10.87
CA ALA A 70 -6.17 -9.33 -11.71
C ALA A 70 -4.91 -9.66 -10.92
N GLY A 71 -4.87 -9.36 -9.61
CA GLY A 71 -3.74 -9.62 -8.72
C GLY A 71 -2.72 -8.49 -8.63
N ASN A 72 -2.99 -7.33 -9.23
CA ASN A 72 -2.12 -6.16 -9.03
C ASN A 72 -2.36 -5.54 -7.65
N LEU A 73 -1.30 -5.02 -7.06
CA LEU A 73 -1.38 -4.25 -5.82
C LEU A 73 -1.48 -2.75 -6.15
N TYR A 74 -2.41 -2.06 -5.50
CA TYR A 74 -2.43 -0.60 -5.44
C TYR A 74 -1.98 -0.18 -4.06
N ILE A 75 -0.85 0.51 -4.01
CA ILE A 75 -0.10 0.83 -2.80
C ILE A 75 -0.06 2.35 -2.67
N THR A 76 -0.37 2.86 -1.48
CA THR A 76 -0.24 4.29 -1.21
C THR A 76 1.24 4.66 -1.11
N ASP A 77 1.66 5.69 -1.83
CA ASP A 77 3.02 6.22 -1.83
C ASP A 77 3.07 7.53 -1.05
N VAL A 78 3.48 7.43 0.20
CA VAL A 78 3.59 8.59 1.12
C VAL A 78 4.73 9.52 0.68
N THR A 79 5.78 8.98 0.08
CA THR A 79 6.95 9.76 -0.37
C THR A 79 6.60 10.69 -1.53
N HIS A 80 5.78 10.21 -2.50
CA HIS A 80 5.45 10.94 -3.70
C HIS A 80 3.99 11.44 -3.72
N ASN A 81 3.26 11.37 -2.60
CA ASN A 81 1.88 11.82 -2.46
C ASN A 81 0.97 11.19 -3.53
N GLY A 82 1.01 9.88 -3.65
CA GLY A 82 0.35 9.20 -4.76
C GLY A 82 -0.03 7.76 -4.53
N ILE A 83 -0.36 7.10 -5.63
CA ILE A 83 -0.68 5.68 -5.68
C ILE A 83 0.23 4.99 -6.70
N VAL A 84 0.84 3.91 -6.29
CA VAL A 84 1.64 3.01 -7.13
C VAL A 84 0.80 1.77 -7.45
N LYS A 85 0.77 1.40 -8.73
CA LYS A 85 0.37 0.05 -9.16
C LYS A 85 1.61 -0.82 -9.23
N TYR A 86 1.57 -1.97 -8.59
CA TYR A 86 2.63 -2.96 -8.59
C TYR A 86 2.08 -4.32 -9.03
N ASP A 87 2.74 -4.94 -10.03
CA ASP A 87 2.44 -6.30 -10.48
C ASP A 87 3.42 -7.26 -9.78
N PRO A 88 2.95 -8.12 -8.86
CA PRO A 88 3.84 -9.02 -8.13
C PRO A 88 4.43 -10.14 -9.00
N GLN A 89 3.85 -10.46 -10.17
CA GLN A 89 4.36 -11.50 -11.07
C GLN A 89 5.57 -11.01 -11.86
N THR A 90 5.46 -9.81 -12.41
CA THR A 90 6.52 -9.20 -13.22
C THR A 90 7.45 -8.30 -12.41
N ARG A 91 7.06 -7.99 -11.17
CA ARG A 91 7.72 -7.01 -10.28
C ARG A 91 7.82 -5.62 -10.90
N SER A 92 6.90 -5.32 -11.82
CA SER A 92 6.84 -4.01 -12.46
C SER A 92 6.04 -3.04 -11.61
N MET A 93 6.49 -1.78 -11.58
CA MET A 93 5.91 -0.71 -10.81
C MET A 93 5.57 0.48 -11.69
N THR A 94 4.43 1.10 -11.45
CA THR A 94 4.00 2.32 -12.14
C THR A 94 3.35 3.27 -11.14
N LEU A 95 3.81 4.51 -11.08
CA LEU A 95 3.10 5.58 -10.37
C LEU A 95 1.85 5.95 -11.19
N VAL A 96 0.66 5.60 -10.73
CA VAL A 96 -0.59 5.78 -11.47
C VAL A 96 -1.32 7.07 -11.15
N ALA A 97 -1.03 7.67 -10.00
CA ALA A 97 -1.51 8.99 -9.62
C ALA A 97 -0.58 9.64 -8.60
N SER A 98 -0.41 10.95 -8.70
CA SER A 98 0.16 11.78 -7.63
C SER A 98 -0.42 13.19 -7.68
N SER A 99 -0.48 13.86 -6.52
CA SER A 99 -0.95 15.23 -6.43
C SER A 99 -0.37 15.92 -5.20
N THR A 100 -0.02 17.19 -5.33
CA THR A 100 0.40 18.03 -4.20
C THR A 100 -0.73 18.30 -3.20
N GLN A 101 -1.97 17.96 -3.53
CA GLN A 101 -3.11 18.05 -2.62
C GLN A 101 -3.28 16.78 -1.77
N VAL A 102 -2.71 15.66 -2.21
CA VAL A 102 -2.72 14.39 -1.47
C VAL A 102 -1.53 14.40 -0.52
N HIS A 103 -1.80 14.40 0.77
CA HIS A 103 -0.77 14.26 1.79
C HIS A 103 -1.01 12.96 2.54
N TRP A 104 0.02 12.18 2.76
CA TRP A 104 -0.06 10.90 3.46
C TRP A 104 -1.27 10.06 3.04
N PRO A 105 -1.29 9.54 1.79
CA PRO A 105 -2.37 8.65 1.35
C PRO A 105 -2.34 7.34 2.12
N ASP A 106 -3.54 6.84 2.48
CA ASP A 106 -3.74 5.65 3.30
C ASP A 106 -5.05 4.95 2.94
N THR A 107 -5.26 3.76 3.49
CA THR A 107 -6.49 2.97 3.49
C THR A 107 -7.19 2.91 2.11
N PRO A 108 -6.54 2.30 1.09
CA PRO A 108 -7.15 2.16 -0.22
C PRO A 108 -8.18 1.03 -0.26
N ALA A 109 -9.21 1.20 -1.09
CA ALA A 109 -10.19 0.17 -1.40
C ALA A 109 -10.65 0.28 -2.86
N ILE A 110 -10.98 -0.84 -3.49
CA ILE A 110 -11.55 -0.88 -4.83
C ILE A 110 -13.07 -1.03 -4.71
N ARG A 111 -13.79 -0.09 -5.32
CA ARG A 111 -15.24 -0.08 -5.36
C ARG A 111 -15.79 -1.13 -6.34
N PRO A 112 -17.07 -1.52 -6.22
CA PRO A 112 -17.71 -2.42 -7.19
C PRO A 112 -17.72 -1.91 -8.63
N ASP A 113 -17.65 -0.59 -8.85
CA ASP A 113 -17.55 0.05 -10.18
C ASP A 113 -16.10 0.07 -10.72
N GLY A 114 -15.15 -0.49 -9.98
CA GLY A 114 -13.74 -0.59 -10.35
C GLY A 114 -12.90 0.64 -10.04
N ASP A 115 -13.48 1.69 -9.45
CA ASP A 115 -12.69 2.85 -9.04
C ASP A 115 -11.94 2.57 -7.73
N LEU A 116 -10.72 3.12 -7.63
CA LEU A 116 -9.99 3.16 -6.37
C LEU A 116 -10.48 4.34 -5.53
N VAL A 117 -10.73 4.10 -4.25
CA VAL A 117 -10.91 5.13 -3.24
C VAL A 117 -9.82 4.99 -2.18
N PHE A 118 -9.37 6.11 -1.62
CA PHE A 118 -8.37 6.10 -0.56
C PHE A 118 -8.51 7.36 0.30
N THR A 119 -8.06 7.26 1.54
CA THR A 119 -8.01 8.40 2.45
C THR A 119 -6.68 9.13 2.34
N SER A 120 -6.63 10.38 2.77
CA SER A 120 -5.40 11.09 3.04
C SER A 120 -5.50 11.97 4.26
N SER A 121 -4.37 12.29 4.86
CA SER A 121 -4.27 13.11 6.06
C SER A 121 -3.03 14.01 5.98
N ARG A 122 -2.69 14.68 7.09
CA ARG A 122 -1.42 15.41 7.22
C ARG A 122 -0.53 14.79 8.31
N LEU A 123 -0.50 13.47 8.36
CA LEU A 123 0.21 12.75 9.42
C LEU A 123 1.72 13.03 9.40
N ASN A 124 2.31 13.20 8.22
CA ASN A 124 3.70 13.65 8.04
C ASN A 124 3.97 15.01 8.72
N ASP A 125 3.04 15.96 8.57
CA ASP A 125 3.16 17.29 9.18
C ASP A 125 2.98 17.23 10.70
N HIS A 126 2.11 16.31 11.16
CA HIS A 126 1.93 16.05 12.59
C HIS A 126 3.23 15.49 13.20
N PHE A 127 3.85 14.49 12.58
CA PHE A 127 5.14 13.93 13.04
C PHE A 127 6.28 14.96 12.99
N ALA A 128 6.24 15.85 12.02
CA ALA A 128 7.20 16.95 11.91
C ALA A 128 6.95 18.09 12.92
N GLY A 129 5.80 18.08 13.62
CA GLY A 129 5.42 19.13 14.58
C GLY A 129 5.12 20.49 13.92
N VAL A 130 4.72 20.49 12.64
CA VAL A 130 4.44 21.71 11.86
C VAL A 130 2.96 22.00 11.67
N ILE A 131 2.08 21.12 12.13
CA ILE A 131 0.64 21.31 12.08
C ILE A 131 0.13 21.82 13.44
N ASN A 132 -0.72 22.85 13.43
CA ASN A 132 -1.39 23.35 14.64
C ASN A 132 -2.82 22.81 14.72
N ALA A 133 -3.38 22.80 15.91
CA ALA A 133 -4.77 22.41 16.14
C ALA A 133 -5.73 23.22 15.24
N GLY A 134 -6.64 22.54 14.55
CA GLY A 134 -7.57 23.12 13.58
C GLY A 134 -7.03 23.23 12.16
N GLN A 135 -5.79 22.80 11.92
CA GLN A 135 -5.20 22.70 10.57
C GLN A 135 -5.15 21.26 10.05
N GLU A 136 -5.69 20.34 10.81
CA GLU A 136 -5.83 18.95 10.41
C GLU A 136 -6.72 18.84 9.17
N ARG A 137 -6.36 17.94 8.29
CA ARG A 137 -7.12 17.68 7.06
C ARG A 137 -7.25 16.19 6.86
N TYR A 138 -8.47 15.75 6.57
CA TYR A 138 -8.83 14.37 6.30
C TYR A 138 -9.69 14.33 5.04
N ASP A 139 -9.18 13.75 3.97
CA ASP A 139 -9.86 13.72 2.68
C ASP A 139 -10.15 12.28 2.26
N LEU A 140 -11.22 12.09 1.49
CA LEU A 140 -11.52 10.88 0.75
C LEU A 140 -11.38 11.18 -0.75
N TRP A 141 -10.52 10.42 -1.40
CA TRP A 141 -10.22 10.52 -2.82
C TRP A 141 -10.85 9.40 -3.63
N ARG A 142 -11.15 9.68 -4.88
CA ARG A 142 -11.61 8.70 -5.86
C ARG A 142 -10.79 8.81 -7.13
N MET A 143 -10.33 7.67 -7.64
CA MET A 143 -9.54 7.57 -8.86
C MET A 143 -10.10 6.45 -9.76
N PRO A 144 -10.54 6.73 -11.01
CA PRO A 144 -10.91 5.71 -11.97
C PRO A 144 -9.69 4.87 -12.37
N LEU A 145 -9.76 3.53 -12.25
CA LEU A 145 -8.69 2.63 -12.67
C LEU A 145 -8.76 2.25 -14.16
N HIS A 146 -9.93 2.39 -14.80
CA HIS A 146 -10.19 1.87 -16.16
C HIS A 146 -10.09 2.92 -17.28
N ARG A 147 -9.67 4.18 -17.02
CA ARG A 147 -9.62 5.24 -18.03
C ARG A 147 -8.27 5.43 -18.74
N GLN A 148 -7.36 4.48 -18.72
CA GLN A 148 -6.07 4.64 -19.43
C GLN A 148 -6.04 4.11 -20.88
N SER A 149 -7.16 3.67 -21.46
CA SER A 149 -7.18 3.06 -22.81
C SER A 149 -7.97 3.81 -23.90
N GLU A 150 -8.47 5.03 -23.67
CA GLU A 150 -9.29 5.75 -24.69
C GLU A 150 -8.69 7.08 -25.17
N ASN A 151 -7.37 7.23 -25.21
CA ASN A 151 -6.75 8.34 -25.95
C ASN A 151 -5.66 7.77 -26.88
N LYS A 152 -6.11 7.28 -28.05
CA LYS A 152 -5.33 7.19 -29.28
C LYS A 152 -6.04 7.92 -30.39
#